data_94f82dc0590e72931044ffb099009c40
#
_entry.id   94f82dc0590e72931044ffb099009c40
#
_cell.length_a   1.000
_cell.length_b   1.000
_cell.length_c   1.000
_cell.angle_alpha   90.00
_cell.angle_beta   90.00
_cell.angle_gamma   90.00
#
_symmetry.space_group_name_H-M   'P 1'
#
loop_
_entity.id
_entity.type
_entity.pdbx_description
1 polymer ?
#
loop_
_entity_poly.entity_id
_entity_poly.type
_entity_poly.pdbx_seq_one_letter_code
_entity_poly.pdbx_strand_id
1 'polypeptide(L)'
;MSHQDGVFQLGEGFETVGSTKDCPFAATQNLAKKRFSLQFHCEVKDTPCGNQIFQNFADFCGMKKNWDQDTVLQVILDQIKEQAGSRNVLLFLSGGVDSTIAFALLNKALGQDRVLGLHIDNGFMRKDESKKVSEAYRKFGFTNFITEDASESFLKAVAGLTDPQKKRMAVGENFIKVRDEVVANQHLDENNWLLAQGTLYPDIIESGGTKNSNTIKTHHNRVEGIQKLIEKGLIIEPIKDLYKDEVRSIGKKLGLSDELVMRHPFPGPGLSINVLCSDGNNQGLPDNKDASEIKNAQAELDAIELNMFCENCLAKLKRSILPVRSVGVQGDFRTYRFPALLTFADEGNGFYHFPDKREKIESAASTILNASKYMNRTCIKLYQNPAIKDEDLKIQQGYCDKRRLDQLREVDNIVLTELHKSGWYNQIFQHLTIDLPYASCYDHASFVLRPVCSEDVMTARFAMLPQDLLQTIVHKIAELPFVDALYFDATNKPPATFGWE
;
A
#
# COMPACT_ATOMS: atom_id res chain seq x y z
N MET A 1 -22.85 -3.66 -0.06
CA MET A 1 -22.19 -3.63 1.25
C MET A 1 -22.16 -5.04 1.81
N SER A 2 -21.18 -5.38 2.66
CA SER A 2 -20.96 -6.76 3.13
C SER A 2 -21.22 -6.94 4.64
N HIS A 3 -22.12 -6.15 5.20
CA HIS A 3 -22.41 -6.18 6.66
C HIS A 3 -23.62 -7.05 7.03
N GLN A 4 -24.30 -7.65 6.06
CA GLN A 4 -25.49 -8.50 6.25
C GLN A 4 -26.71 -7.82 6.92
N ASP A 5 -26.65 -6.50 7.17
CA ASP A 5 -27.76 -5.72 7.68
C ASP A 5 -28.62 -5.17 6.55
N GLY A 6 -29.92 -5.05 6.77
CA GLY A 6 -30.85 -4.51 5.81
C GLY A 6 -32.02 -3.77 6.47
N VAL A 7 -32.61 -2.83 5.73
CA VAL A 7 -33.85 -2.17 6.15
C VAL A 7 -35.03 -3.07 5.76
N PHE A 8 -35.82 -3.50 6.75
CA PHE A 8 -36.99 -4.36 6.54
C PHE A 8 -38.30 -3.58 6.54
N GLN A 9 -38.31 -2.39 7.15
CA GLN A 9 -39.48 -1.53 7.22
C GLN A 9 -39.05 -0.07 7.25
N LEU A 10 -39.72 0.79 6.47
CA LEU A 10 -39.48 2.21 6.48
C LEU A 10 -40.18 2.89 7.67
N GLY A 11 -39.53 3.92 8.23
CA GLY A 11 -40.14 4.80 9.19
C GLY A 11 -41.24 5.68 8.57
N GLU A 12 -42.07 6.28 9.41
CA GLU A 12 -43.18 7.15 8.99
C GLU A 12 -42.68 8.32 8.15
N GLY A 13 -43.32 8.52 6.97
CA GLY A 13 -43.04 9.58 6.04
C GLY A 13 -41.80 9.35 5.17
N PHE A 14 -41.19 8.16 5.22
CA PHE A 14 -40.18 7.76 4.24
C PHE A 14 -40.82 7.04 3.07
N GLU A 15 -40.27 7.28 1.88
CA GLU A 15 -40.64 6.61 0.64
C GLU A 15 -39.40 6.03 -0.04
N THR A 16 -39.58 4.94 -0.81
CA THR A 16 -38.51 4.31 -1.58
C THR A 16 -38.27 5.06 -2.88
N VAL A 17 -37.02 5.44 -3.14
CA VAL A 17 -36.61 6.10 -4.40
C VAL A 17 -35.64 5.24 -5.21
N GLY A 18 -35.16 4.12 -4.66
CA GLY A 18 -34.37 3.13 -5.37
C GLY A 18 -34.44 1.76 -4.72
N SER A 19 -34.45 0.72 -5.55
CA SER A 19 -34.49 -0.68 -5.12
C SER A 19 -33.67 -1.59 -6.02
N THR A 20 -33.25 -2.74 -5.48
CA THR A 20 -32.67 -3.85 -6.24
C THR A 20 -33.48 -5.12 -5.97
N LYS A 21 -33.17 -6.19 -6.70
CA LYS A 21 -33.82 -7.49 -6.49
C LYS A 21 -33.71 -7.97 -5.05
N ASP A 22 -32.57 -7.73 -4.42
CA ASP A 22 -32.21 -8.27 -3.10
C ASP A 22 -32.31 -7.20 -1.99
N CYS A 23 -32.53 -5.92 -2.35
CA CYS A 23 -32.66 -4.81 -1.41
C CYS A 23 -33.82 -3.89 -1.82
N PRO A 24 -35.05 -4.10 -1.29
CA PRO A 24 -36.23 -3.32 -1.66
C PRO A 24 -36.16 -1.85 -1.24
N PHE A 25 -35.36 -1.52 -0.23
CA PHE A 25 -35.16 -0.16 0.29
C PHE A 25 -33.72 0.32 0.09
N ALA A 26 -33.16 0.13 -1.13
CA ALA A 26 -31.79 0.49 -1.43
C ALA A 26 -31.51 2.01 -1.32
N ALA A 27 -32.51 2.83 -1.66
CA ALA A 27 -32.47 4.27 -1.46
C ALA A 27 -33.84 4.77 -0.99
N THR A 28 -33.85 5.63 0.03
CA THR A 28 -35.10 6.16 0.59
C THR A 28 -34.99 7.66 0.87
N GLN A 29 -36.11 8.35 0.91
CA GLN A 29 -36.19 9.77 1.23
C GLN A 29 -37.36 10.13 2.14
N ASN A 30 -37.19 11.22 2.89
CA ASN A 30 -38.25 11.94 3.57
C ASN A 30 -38.05 13.42 3.29
N LEU A 31 -38.76 13.95 2.32
CA LEU A 31 -38.61 15.32 1.85
C LEU A 31 -39.02 16.34 2.93
N ALA A 32 -40.07 16.05 3.70
CA ALA A 32 -40.53 16.92 4.78
C ALA A 32 -39.47 17.10 5.87
N LYS A 33 -38.73 16.02 6.19
CA LYS A 33 -37.63 16.03 7.18
C LYS A 33 -36.26 16.29 6.58
N LYS A 34 -36.18 16.45 5.24
CA LYS A 34 -34.93 16.63 4.47
C LYS A 34 -33.91 15.54 4.77
N ARG A 35 -34.36 14.27 4.77
CA ARG A 35 -33.52 13.09 5.06
C ARG A 35 -33.49 12.14 3.89
N PHE A 36 -32.30 11.68 3.59
CA PHE A 36 -32.02 10.71 2.52
C PHE A 36 -31.18 9.58 3.08
N SER A 37 -31.41 8.35 2.64
CA SER A 37 -30.59 7.21 3.02
C SER A 37 -30.28 6.33 1.83
N LEU A 38 -29.10 5.72 1.86
CA LEU A 38 -28.61 4.77 0.86
C LEU A 38 -28.11 3.51 1.56
N GLN A 39 -28.44 2.34 1.02
CA GLN A 39 -27.91 1.06 1.47
C GLN A 39 -26.69 0.61 0.65
N PHE A 40 -26.03 1.56 -0.01
CA PHE A 40 -24.82 1.35 -0.80
C PHE A 40 -23.90 2.56 -0.66
N HIS A 41 -22.65 2.38 -1.00
CA HIS A 41 -21.63 3.44 -1.01
C HIS A 41 -21.73 4.22 -2.31
N CYS A 42 -22.18 5.46 -2.28
CA CYS A 42 -22.25 6.33 -3.46
C CYS A 42 -20.88 6.96 -3.80
N GLU A 43 -19.93 6.94 -2.88
CA GLU A 43 -18.58 7.49 -3.05
C GLU A 43 -17.63 6.56 -3.80
N VAL A 44 -17.97 5.27 -3.94
CA VAL A 44 -17.08 4.31 -4.59
C VAL A 44 -17.27 4.26 -6.10
N LYS A 45 -16.23 3.87 -6.81
CA LYS A 45 -16.22 3.72 -8.28
C LYS A 45 -17.30 2.78 -8.81
N ASP A 46 -17.62 1.73 -8.05
CA ASP A 46 -18.65 0.74 -8.44
C ASP A 46 -20.08 1.31 -8.43
N THR A 47 -20.24 2.57 -8.00
CA THR A 47 -21.48 3.36 -8.15
C THR A 47 -21.31 4.41 -9.24
N PRO A 48 -21.57 4.10 -10.52
CA PRO A 48 -21.28 5.02 -11.64
C PRO A 48 -22.01 6.37 -11.55
N CYS A 49 -23.16 6.41 -10.87
CA CYS A 49 -23.96 7.63 -10.69
C CYS A 49 -23.65 8.35 -9.34
N GLY A 50 -22.63 7.93 -8.59
CA GLY A 50 -22.32 8.47 -7.25
C GLY A 50 -22.13 9.99 -7.23
N ASN A 51 -21.36 10.53 -8.16
CA ASN A 51 -21.16 11.98 -8.30
C ASN A 51 -22.47 12.73 -8.57
N GLN A 52 -23.40 12.16 -9.32
CA GLN A 52 -24.71 12.77 -9.55
C GLN A 52 -25.56 12.77 -8.28
N ILE A 53 -25.48 11.72 -7.48
CA ILE A 53 -26.17 11.66 -6.17
C ILE A 53 -25.65 12.77 -5.25
N PHE A 54 -24.34 12.95 -5.14
CA PHE A 54 -23.73 14.04 -4.37
C PHE A 54 -24.12 15.43 -4.89
N GLN A 55 -24.09 15.62 -6.22
CA GLN A 55 -24.49 16.88 -6.82
C GLN A 55 -25.96 17.22 -6.51
N ASN A 56 -26.86 16.25 -6.67
CA ASN A 56 -28.28 16.44 -6.36
C ASN A 56 -28.51 16.79 -4.90
N PHE A 57 -27.77 16.15 -3.99
CA PHE A 57 -27.85 16.45 -2.55
C PHE A 57 -27.29 17.83 -2.22
N ALA A 58 -26.16 18.20 -2.81
CA ALA A 58 -25.56 19.52 -2.63
C ALA A 58 -26.48 20.64 -3.14
N ASP A 59 -27.07 20.46 -4.32
CA ASP A 59 -28.03 21.40 -4.91
C ASP A 59 -29.30 21.51 -4.03
N PHE A 60 -29.80 20.38 -3.51
CA PHE A 60 -30.93 20.36 -2.57
C PHE A 60 -30.62 21.12 -1.27
N CYS A 61 -29.37 21.04 -0.79
CA CYS A 61 -28.92 21.79 0.38
C CYS A 61 -28.65 23.28 0.08
N GLY A 62 -28.72 23.70 -1.17
CA GLY A 62 -28.40 25.08 -1.59
C GLY A 62 -26.92 25.44 -1.45
N MET A 63 -26.03 24.43 -1.55
CA MET A 63 -24.58 24.65 -1.45
C MET A 63 -24.09 25.48 -2.64
N LYS A 64 -23.24 26.45 -2.35
CA LYS A 64 -22.60 27.28 -3.38
C LYS A 64 -21.28 26.63 -3.81
N LYS A 65 -21.00 26.62 -5.10
CA LYS A 65 -19.71 26.19 -5.66
C LYS A 65 -18.70 27.34 -5.58
N ASN A 66 -18.19 27.61 -4.40
CA ASN A 66 -17.21 28.67 -4.11
C ASN A 66 -15.86 28.14 -3.61
N TRP A 67 -15.62 26.84 -3.74
CA TRP A 67 -14.38 26.17 -3.36
C TRP A 67 -13.70 25.64 -4.61
N ASP A 68 -12.66 26.32 -5.05
CA ASP A 68 -11.82 25.95 -6.18
C ASP A 68 -10.35 25.78 -5.76
N GLN A 69 -9.55 25.18 -6.63
CA GLN A 69 -8.16 24.87 -6.31
C GLN A 69 -7.26 26.09 -6.10
N ASP A 70 -7.58 27.24 -6.68
CA ASP A 70 -6.81 28.46 -6.49
C ASP A 70 -7.11 29.07 -5.12
N THR A 71 -8.36 29.07 -4.73
CA THR A 71 -8.80 29.45 -3.39
C THR A 71 -8.18 28.55 -2.32
N VAL A 72 -8.22 27.23 -2.54
CA VAL A 72 -7.60 26.24 -1.64
C VAL A 72 -6.10 26.50 -1.49
N LEU A 73 -5.39 26.67 -2.60
CA LEU A 73 -3.96 26.96 -2.57
C LEU A 73 -3.64 28.22 -1.79
N GLN A 74 -4.39 29.33 -2.00
CA GLN A 74 -4.17 30.56 -1.29
C GLN A 74 -4.44 30.43 0.22
N VAL A 75 -5.53 29.75 0.61
CA VAL A 75 -5.85 29.48 2.01
C VAL A 75 -4.72 28.72 2.70
N ILE A 76 -4.18 27.66 2.04
CA ILE A 76 -3.07 26.89 2.60
C ILE A 76 -1.82 27.75 2.78
N LEU A 77 -1.46 28.57 1.78
CA LEU A 77 -0.29 29.45 1.87
C LEU A 77 -0.41 30.46 3.00
N ASP A 78 -1.60 31.02 3.21
CA ASP A 78 -1.85 31.98 4.28
C ASP A 78 -1.85 31.30 5.67
N GLN A 79 -2.44 30.12 5.79
CA GLN A 79 -2.36 29.31 7.02
C GLN A 79 -0.92 28.95 7.38
N ILE A 80 -0.09 28.54 6.40
CA ILE A 80 1.34 28.27 6.63
C ILE A 80 2.05 29.50 7.19
N LYS A 81 1.84 30.70 6.59
CA LYS A 81 2.44 31.95 7.05
C LYS A 81 2.02 32.31 8.47
N GLU A 82 0.72 32.19 8.77
CA GLU A 82 0.17 32.46 10.10
C GLU A 82 0.74 31.53 11.16
N GLN A 83 0.74 30.22 10.91
CA GLN A 83 1.24 29.23 11.85
C GLN A 83 2.77 29.32 12.05
N ALA A 84 3.52 29.57 10.99
CA ALA A 84 4.97 29.72 11.08
C ALA A 84 5.39 31.01 11.81
N GLY A 85 4.65 32.11 11.62
CA GLY A 85 5.04 33.41 12.13
C GLY A 85 6.45 33.78 11.64
N SER A 86 7.38 34.05 12.57
CA SER A 86 8.80 34.33 12.28
C SER A 86 9.69 33.08 12.29
N ARG A 87 9.17 31.91 12.69
CA ARG A 87 9.95 30.68 12.85
C ARG A 87 10.28 30.00 11.52
N ASN A 88 11.35 29.22 11.53
CA ASN A 88 11.74 28.34 10.44
C ASN A 88 10.96 27.00 10.51
N VAL A 89 11.01 26.23 9.44
CA VAL A 89 10.25 24.98 9.36
C VAL A 89 11.16 23.84 8.86
N LEU A 90 11.22 22.75 9.64
CA LEU A 90 11.84 21.48 9.23
C LEU A 90 10.76 20.52 8.76
N LEU A 91 10.93 19.96 7.55
CA LEU A 91 10.04 18.94 7.00
C LEU A 91 10.81 17.65 6.73
N PHE A 92 10.27 16.52 7.18
CA PHE A 92 10.78 15.20 6.77
C PHE A 92 10.30 14.84 5.37
N LEU A 93 11.26 14.58 4.48
CA LEU A 93 11.06 14.24 3.08
C LEU A 93 11.17 12.72 2.89
N SER A 94 10.04 12.04 2.87
CA SER A 94 10.01 10.60 2.57
C SER A 94 10.32 10.28 1.09
N GLY A 95 10.37 11.30 0.22
CA GLY A 95 10.40 11.13 -1.23
C GLY A 95 9.03 10.78 -1.84
N GLY A 96 8.00 10.63 -1.03
CA GLY A 96 6.63 10.45 -1.48
C GLY A 96 5.98 11.74 -1.97
N VAL A 97 4.84 11.60 -2.66
CA VAL A 97 4.08 12.73 -3.25
C VAL A 97 3.70 13.75 -2.18
N ASP A 98 3.20 13.28 -1.05
CA ASP A 98 2.60 14.13 -0.01
C ASP A 98 3.66 15.03 0.65
N SER A 99 4.80 14.46 1.06
CA SER A 99 5.92 15.23 1.61
C SER A 99 6.54 16.17 0.60
N THR A 100 6.60 15.79 -0.68
CA THR A 100 7.13 16.63 -1.77
C THR A 100 6.24 17.85 -1.98
N ILE A 101 4.92 17.68 -2.00
CA ILE A 101 3.97 18.79 -2.19
C ILE A 101 3.94 19.69 -0.94
N ALA A 102 3.98 19.11 0.26
CA ALA A 102 4.13 19.88 1.49
C ALA A 102 5.41 20.73 1.47
N PHE A 103 6.51 20.19 0.99
CA PHE A 103 7.78 20.93 0.83
C PHE A 103 7.66 22.09 -0.15
N ALA A 104 7.03 21.84 -1.30
CA ALA A 104 6.79 22.90 -2.30
C ALA A 104 5.90 24.01 -1.77
N LEU A 105 4.82 23.67 -1.03
CA LEU A 105 3.93 24.63 -0.37
C LEU A 105 4.66 25.48 0.67
N LEU A 106 5.46 24.86 1.52
CA LEU A 106 6.27 25.54 2.53
C LEU A 106 7.25 26.52 1.89
N ASN A 107 7.99 26.07 0.86
CA ASN A 107 8.92 26.92 0.11
C ASN A 107 8.22 28.09 -0.58
N LYS A 108 7.02 27.86 -1.15
CA LYS A 108 6.23 28.91 -1.78
C LYS A 108 5.70 29.94 -0.78
N ALA A 109 5.32 29.50 0.43
CA ALA A 109 4.77 30.35 1.47
C ALA A 109 5.85 31.18 2.21
N LEU A 110 6.98 30.54 2.54
CA LEU A 110 7.99 31.08 3.46
C LEU A 110 9.32 31.45 2.80
N GLY A 111 9.59 30.93 1.60
CA GLY A 111 10.91 31.02 0.95
C GLY A 111 11.87 29.93 1.42
N GLN A 112 12.88 29.62 0.57
CA GLN A 112 13.84 28.52 0.84
C GLN A 112 14.71 28.79 2.09
N ASP A 113 14.97 30.04 2.42
CA ASP A 113 15.81 30.41 3.58
C ASP A 113 15.18 30.04 4.93
N ARG A 114 13.88 29.86 4.97
CA ARG A 114 13.11 29.54 6.19
C ARG A 114 12.62 28.09 6.25
N VAL A 115 12.93 27.28 5.25
CA VAL A 115 12.47 25.89 5.18
C VAL A 115 13.68 24.98 4.99
N LEU A 116 13.76 23.92 5.80
CA LEU A 116 14.76 22.87 5.65
C LEU A 116 14.06 21.53 5.39
N GLY A 117 14.38 20.88 4.29
CA GLY A 117 13.98 19.51 4.01
C GLY A 117 14.99 18.51 4.55
N LEU A 118 14.55 17.47 5.24
CA LEU A 118 15.39 16.37 5.69
C LEU A 118 14.92 15.05 5.06
N HIS A 119 15.72 14.51 4.15
CA HIS A 119 15.52 13.16 3.63
C HIS A 119 16.39 12.17 4.41
N ILE A 120 15.75 11.19 5.05
CA ILE A 120 16.47 10.11 5.75
C ILE A 120 16.45 8.88 4.83
N ASP A 121 17.64 8.48 4.39
CA ASP A 121 17.84 7.18 3.76
C ASP A 121 17.93 6.12 4.86
N ASN A 122 16.84 5.37 5.00
CA ASN A 122 16.74 4.33 6.01
C ASN A 122 17.31 2.97 5.57
N GLY A 123 17.97 2.91 4.42
CA GLY A 123 18.47 1.65 3.85
C GLY A 123 17.40 0.68 3.36
N PHE A 124 16.11 1.07 3.39
CA PHE A 124 14.98 0.28 2.87
C PHE A 124 14.36 0.90 1.62
N MET A 125 15.05 1.87 1.03
CA MET A 125 14.63 2.52 -0.19
C MET A 125 14.80 1.58 -1.40
N ARG A 126 14.05 1.84 -2.49
CA ARG A 126 14.24 1.18 -3.79
C ARG A 126 15.63 1.48 -4.35
N LYS A 127 16.00 0.77 -5.41
CA LYS A 127 17.30 0.96 -6.07
C LYS A 127 17.47 2.41 -6.52
N ASP A 128 18.53 3.05 -6.01
CA ASP A 128 18.89 4.46 -6.27
C ASP A 128 17.80 5.48 -5.91
N GLU A 129 16.83 5.13 -5.07
CA GLU A 129 15.66 5.98 -4.77
C GLU A 129 16.07 7.31 -4.15
N SER A 130 16.87 7.31 -3.09
CA SER A 130 17.32 8.53 -2.42
C SER A 130 18.10 9.47 -3.35
N LYS A 131 18.90 8.89 -4.25
CA LYS A 131 19.61 9.65 -5.30
C LYS A 131 18.64 10.27 -6.29
N LYS A 132 17.69 9.49 -6.82
CA LYS A 132 16.64 9.96 -7.75
C LYS A 132 15.79 11.06 -7.14
N VAL A 133 15.39 10.90 -5.85
CA VAL A 133 14.64 11.94 -5.11
C VAL A 133 15.44 13.24 -5.03
N SER A 134 16.69 13.15 -4.62
CA SER A 134 17.58 14.32 -4.49
C SER A 134 17.82 15.02 -5.84
N GLU A 135 18.01 14.26 -6.91
CA GLU A 135 18.17 14.80 -8.27
C GLU A 135 16.88 15.49 -8.75
N ALA A 136 15.71 14.89 -8.50
CA ALA A 136 14.43 15.48 -8.86
C ALA A 136 14.16 16.80 -8.11
N TYR A 137 14.49 16.88 -6.84
CA TYR A 137 14.37 18.11 -6.05
C TYR A 137 15.29 19.22 -6.58
N ARG A 138 16.57 18.91 -6.84
CA ARG A 138 17.52 19.88 -7.42
C ARG A 138 17.07 20.35 -8.80
N LYS A 139 16.57 19.45 -9.64
CA LYS A 139 16.04 19.79 -10.96
C LYS A 139 14.83 20.73 -10.90
N PHE A 140 14.00 20.60 -9.85
CA PHE A 140 12.89 21.53 -9.60
C PHE A 140 13.34 22.87 -9.03
N GLY A 141 14.58 23.01 -8.58
CA GLY A 141 15.16 24.24 -8.03
C GLY A 141 15.21 24.28 -6.50
N PHE A 142 14.94 23.19 -5.80
CA PHE A 142 15.14 23.11 -4.35
C PHE A 142 16.62 22.87 -4.04
N THR A 143 17.17 23.72 -3.17
CA THR A 143 18.57 23.62 -2.67
C THR A 143 18.63 23.46 -1.15
N ASN A 144 17.52 23.70 -0.47
CA ASN A 144 17.36 23.76 0.98
C ASN A 144 16.94 22.42 1.57
N PHE A 145 17.63 21.34 1.19
CA PHE A 145 17.41 20.03 1.80
C PHE A 145 18.72 19.29 2.02
N ILE A 146 18.75 18.44 3.00
CA ILE A 146 19.84 17.51 3.32
C ILE A 146 19.36 16.07 3.21
N THR A 147 20.29 15.18 2.89
CA THR A 147 20.06 13.72 2.90
C THR A 147 20.96 13.11 3.96
N GLU A 148 20.35 12.43 4.92
CA GLU A 148 21.02 11.70 6.00
C GLU A 148 20.99 10.20 5.68
N ASP A 149 22.16 9.59 5.59
CA ASP A 149 22.28 8.13 5.44
C ASP A 149 22.27 7.48 6.83
N ALA A 150 21.13 6.94 7.21
CA ALA A 150 20.95 6.21 8.47
C ALA A 150 20.81 4.68 8.23
N SER A 151 21.14 4.18 7.04
CA SER A 151 20.91 2.81 6.61
C SER A 151 21.46 1.77 7.59
N GLU A 152 22.67 1.97 8.12
CA GLU A 152 23.29 1.05 9.10
C GLU A 152 22.48 0.99 10.40
N SER A 153 22.02 2.13 10.91
CA SER A 153 21.20 2.21 12.12
C SER A 153 19.88 1.45 11.97
N PHE A 154 19.21 1.61 10.83
CA PHE A 154 17.95 0.93 10.56
C PHE A 154 18.12 -0.57 10.34
N LEU A 155 19.13 -1.00 9.59
CA LEU A 155 19.45 -2.42 9.42
C LEU A 155 19.74 -3.09 10.76
N LYS A 156 20.47 -2.41 11.65
CA LYS A 156 20.75 -2.90 12.99
C LYS A 156 19.48 -2.99 13.85
N ALA A 157 18.58 -2.04 13.73
CA ALA A 157 17.32 -2.04 14.49
C ALA A 157 16.39 -3.20 14.14
N VAL A 158 16.40 -3.68 12.89
CA VAL A 158 15.56 -4.81 12.44
C VAL A 158 16.29 -6.15 12.44
N ALA A 159 17.57 -6.18 12.82
CA ALA A 159 18.38 -7.39 12.80
C ALA A 159 17.77 -8.51 13.66
N GLY A 160 17.59 -9.70 13.09
CA GLY A 160 17.04 -10.87 13.79
C GLY A 160 15.55 -10.82 14.08
N LEU A 161 14.83 -9.78 13.67
CA LEU A 161 13.39 -9.71 13.83
C LEU A 161 12.67 -10.49 12.73
N THR A 162 11.75 -11.37 13.14
CA THR A 162 10.89 -12.14 12.23
C THR A 162 9.43 -11.67 12.28
N ASP A 163 8.98 -11.20 13.44
CA ASP A 163 7.63 -10.70 13.63
C ASP A 163 7.41 -9.37 12.88
N PRO A 164 6.41 -9.29 11.98
CA PRO A 164 6.15 -8.09 11.17
C PRO A 164 5.84 -6.85 12.01
N GLN A 165 5.14 -7.02 13.13
CA GLN A 165 4.75 -5.90 13.98
C GLN A 165 5.96 -5.33 14.73
N LYS A 166 6.79 -6.21 15.30
CA LYS A 166 8.05 -5.80 15.96
C LYS A 166 8.98 -5.10 14.98
N LYS A 167 9.07 -5.59 13.73
CA LYS A 167 9.87 -4.96 12.68
C LYS A 167 9.38 -3.55 12.37
N ARG A 168 8.06 -3.34 12.20
CA ARG A 168 7.50 -1.99 12.01
C ARG A 168 7.74 -1.06 13.18
N MET A 169 7.60 -1.56 14.42
CA MET A 169 7.87 -0.77 15.62
C MET A 169 9.34 -0.35 15.69
N ALA A 170 10.26 -1.28 15.46
CA ALA A 170 11.71 -0.98 15.46
C ALA A 170 12.08 0.07 14.41
N VAL A 171 11.49 0.00 13.21
CA VAL A 171 11.68 1.02 12.17
C VAL A 171 11.14 2.38 12.64
N GLY A 172 9.93 2.40 13.21
CA GLY A 172 9.31 3.64 13.71
C GLY A 172 10.12 4.29 14.84
N GLU A 173 10.55 3.52 15.82
CA GLU A 173 11.38 4.00 16.93
C GLU A 173 12.73 4.53 16.44
N ASN A 174 13.35 3.85 15.47
CA ASN A 174 14.62 4.30 14.92
C ASN A 174 14.47 5.60 14.08
N PHE A 175 13.33 5.81 13.42
CA PHE A 175 13.04 7.10 12.78
C PHE A 175 13.02 8.24 13.79
N ILE A 176 12.40 8.05 14.95
CA ILE A 176 12.36 9.06 16.02
C ILE A 176 13.77 9.35 16.50
N LYS A 177 14.58 8.31 16.75
CA LYS A 177 15.96 8.45 17.20
C LYS A 177 16.81 9.24 16.21
N VAL A 178 16.81 8.85 14.93
CA VAL A 178 17.58 9.52 13.86
C VAL A 178 17.13 10.98 13.72
N ARG A 179 15.81 11.23 13.78
CA ARG A 179 15.27 12.59 13.79
C ARG A 179 15.88 13.43 14.91
N ASP A 180 15.85 12.92 16.13
CA ASP A 180 16.32 13.66 17.31
C ASP A 180 17.82 13.92 17.22
N GLU A 181 18.60 12.97 16.72
CA GLU A 181 20.03 13.13 16.46
C GLU A 181 20.29 14.22 15.40
N VAL A 182 19.56 14.25 14.30
CA VAL A 182 19.72 15.28 13.26
C VAL A 182 19.30 16.65 13.77
N VAL A 183 18.17 16.74 14.48
CA VAL A 183 17.69 18.01 15.07
C VAL A 183 18.75 18.58 16.04
N ALA A 184 19.35 17.74 16.88
CA ALA A 184 20.41 18.14 17.80
C ALA A 184 21.68 18.59 17.04
N ASN A 185 22.12 17.83 16.04
CA ASN A 185 23.33 18.14 15.26
C ASN A 185 23.20 19.42 14.43
N GLN A 186 21.99 19.74 13.98
CA GLN A 186 21.69 20.97 13.23
C GLN A 186 21.40 22.18 14.15
N HIS A 187 21.47 21.99 15.47
CA HIS A 187 21.18 23.04 16.46
C HIS A 187 19.80 23.70 16.28
N LEU A 188 18.79 22.90 15.91
CA LEU A 188 17.42 23.36 15.70
C LEU A 188 16.69 23.43 17.03
N ASP A 189 16.54 24.64 17.58
CA ASP A 189 15.82 24.83 18.84
C ASP A 189 14.31 25.05 18.64
N GLU A 190 13.50 24.58 19.60
CA GLU A 190 12.03 24.64 19.53
C GLU A 190 11.47 26.09 19.50
N ASN A 191 12.23 27.10 19.87
CA ASN A 191 11.78 28.49 19.86
C ASN A 191 11.82 29.08 18.45
N ASN A 192 12.80 28.63 17.63
CA ASN A 192 13.05 29.14 16.29
C ASN A 192 12.61 28.20 15.19
N TRP A 193 12.27 26.94 15.49
CA TRP A 193 11.91 25.92 14.51
C TRP A 193 10.57 25.24 14.82
N LEU A 194 9.80 25.01 13.77
CA LEU A 194 8.63 24.14 13.78
C LEU A 194 8.91 22.88 12.98
N LEU A 195 8.24 21.81 13.35
CA LEU A 195 8.20 20.59 12.55
C LEU A 195 7.03 20.66 11.55
N ALA A 196 7.24 20.19 10.32
CA ALA A 196 6.15 19.99 9.37
C ALA A 196 5.98 18.52 8.99
N GLN A 197 4.75 18.13 8.69
CA GLN A 197 4.40 16.79 8.25
C GLN A 197 3.46 16.82 7.05
N GLY A 198 3.61 15.84 6.15
CA GLY A 198 2.73 15.61 5.00
C GLY A 198 1.56 14.69 5.35
N THR A 199 0.85 14.97 6.45
CA THR A 199 -0.34 14.22 6.87
C THR A 199 -1.52 14.59 5.99
N LEU A 200 -2.30 13.60 5.54
CA LEU A 200 -3.54 13.76 4.77
C LEU A 200 -4.77 13.64 5.65
N TYR A 201 -5.90 14.13 5.16
CA TYR A 201 -7.19 14.00 5.85
C TYR A 201 -7.59 12.55 6.17
N PRO A 202 -7.46 11.58 5.23
CA PRO A 202 -7.70 10.17 5.54
C PRO A 202 -6.80 9.60 6.64
N ASP A 203 -5.54 10.02 6.72
CA ASP A 203 -4.61 9.56 7.77
C ASP A 203 -5.09 9.97 9.17
N ILE A 204 -5.71 11.14 9.30
CA ILE A 204 -6.27 11.63 10.55
C ILE A 204 -7.45 10.77 10.99
N ILE A 205 -8.36 10.44 10.07
CA ILE A 205 -9.53 9.60 10.35
C ILE A 205 -9.12 8.19 10.74
N GLU A 206 -8.22 7.57 9.97
CA GLU A 206 -7.74 6.20 10.19
C GLU A 206 -6.92 6.04 11.49
N SER A 207 -6.31 7.12 11.98
CA SER A 207 -5.54 7.13 13.24
C SER A 207 -6.39 7.28 14.50
N GLY A 208 -7.71 7.27 14.38
CA GLY A 208 -8.61 7.41 15.53
C GLY A 208 -8.70 8.84 16.08
N GLY A 209 -8.60 9.85 15.21
CA GLY A 209 -8.67 11.28 15.57
C GLY A 209 -10.00 11.75 16.16
N THR A 210 -10.98 10.88 16.33
CA THR A 210 -12.25 11.14 17.02
C THR A 210 -12.37 10.26 18.25
N LYS A 211 -12.92 10.79 19.35
CA LYS A 211 -13.03 10.13 20.67
C LYS A 211 -13.71 8.74 20.67
N ASN A 212 -14.35 8.35 19.59
CA ASN A 212 -15.18 7.14 19.48
C ASN A 212 -14.77 6.19 18.35
N SER A 213 -13.63 6.41 17.65
CA SER A 213 -13.17 5.50 16.60
C SER A 213 -12.09 4.55 17.12
N ASN A 214 -12.24 3.25 16.80
CA ASN A 214 -11.16 2.29 17.01
C ASN A 214 -10.02 2.60 16.03
N THR A 215 -8.78 2.55 16.51
CA THR A 215 -7.59 2.78 15.68
C THR A 215 -7.48 1.67 14.63
N ILE A 216 -7.75 2.00 13.36
CA ILE A 216 -7.71 1.06 12.24
C ILE A 216 -6.25 0.86 11.76
N LYS A 217 -5.45 1.92 11.80
CA LYS A 217 -4.02 1.88 11.45
C LYS A 217 -3.19 2.71 12.43
N THR A 218 -1.98 2.24 12.70
CA THR A 218 -0.96 3.01 13.42
C THR A 218 -0.11 3.74 12.39
N HIS A 219 -0.41 5.02 12.14
CA HIS A 219 0.39 5.84 11.24
C HIS A 219 1.63 6.40 11.95
N HIS A 220 2.76 6.44 11.23
CA HIS A 220 4.03 6.99 11.73
C HIS A 220 3.91 8.45 12.15
N ASN A 221 2.96 9.18 11.55
CA ASN A 221 2.73 10.61 11.78
C ASN A 221 1.99 10.93 13.11
N ARG A 222 1.56 9.91 13.87
CA ARG A 222 0.78 10.12 15.12
C ARG A 222 1.27 9.28 16.29
N VAL A 223 2.60 9.19 16.43
CA VAL A 223 3.24 8.62 17.60
C VAL A 223 3.05 9.58 18.79
N GLU A 224 3.03 9.08 20.03
CA GLU A 224 2.78 9.87 21.24
C GLU A 224 3.62 11.15 21.36
N GLY A 225 4.89 11.11 20.91
CA GLY A 225 5.76 12.28 20.86
C GLY A 225 5.28 13.39 19.90
N ILE A 226 4.73 13.01 18.75
CA ILE A 226 4.16 13.93 17.75
C ILE A 226 2.89 14.59 18.28
N GLN A 227 2.02 13.82 18.94
CA GLN A 227 0.80 14.35 19.55
C GLN A 227 1.12 15.45 20.56
N LYS A 228 2.14 15.27 21.38
CA LYS A 228 2.60 16.32 22.32
C LYS A 228 3.10 17.59 21.62
N LEU A 229 3.76 17.45 20.46
CA LEU A 229 4.19 18.60 19.67
C LEU A 229 3.01 19.31 18.99
N ILE A 230 1.98 18.57 18.54
CA ILE A 230 0.73 19.14 18.02
C ILE A 230 0.04 19.97 19.12
N GLU A 231 -0.10 19.40 20.32
CA GLU A 231 -0.71 20.09 21.48
C GLU A 231 0.02 21.37 21.87
N LYS A 232 1.33 21.42 21.69
CA LYS A 232 2.15 22.62 21.91
C LYS A 232 2.15 23.61 20.76
N GLY A 233 1.46 23.32 19.63
CA GLY A 233 1.48 24.17 18.43
C GLY A 233 2.84 24.24 17.73
N LEU A 234 3.65 23.19 17.84
CA LEU A 234 4.98 23.08 17.25
C LEU A 234 5.00 22.30 15.94
N ILE A 235 3.85 21.91 15.41
CA ILE A 235 3.72 21.21 14.14
C ILE A 235 2.85 21.99 13.15
N ILE A 236 3.28 22.01 11.89
CA ILE A 236 2.52 22.47 10.73
C ILE A 236 2.18 21.24 9.85
N GLU A 237 0.91 21.08 9.51
CA GLU A 237 0.43 20.03 8.59
C GLU A 237 -0.24 20.69 7.38
N PRO A 238 0.52 21.06 6.34
CA PRO A 238 0.04 21.92 5.24
C PRO A 238 -1.10 21.32 4.42
N ILE A 239 -1.22 19.99 4.39
CA ILE A 239 -2.14 19.26 3.52
C ILE A 239 -3.13 18.38 4.30
N LYS A 240 -3.29 18.62 5.61
CA LYS A 240 -4.11 17.79 6.52
C LYS A 240 -5.60 17.77 6.19
N ASP A 241 -6.08 18.76 5.50
CA ASP A 241 -7.51 18.91 5.16
C ASP A 241 -7.80 18.45 3.70
N LEU A 242 -6.80 17.87 3.02
CA LEU A 242 -6.88 17.48 1.62
C LEU A 242 -6.93 15.98 1.44
N TYR A 243 -7.62 15.56 0.36
CA TYR A 243 -7.55 14.23 -0.18
C TYR A 243 -6.39 14.08 -1.19
N LYS A 244 -6.01 12.85 -1.49
CA LYS A 244 -4.81 12.56 -2.30
C LYS A 244 -4.88 13.09 -3.74
N ASP A 245 -6.04 13.10 -4.33
CA ASP A 245 -6.29 13.68 -5.67
C ASP A 245 -6.17 15.21 -5.66
N GLU A 246 -6.67 15.87 -4.61
CA GLU A 246 -6.53 17.31 -4.41
C GLU A 246 -5.05 17.69 -4.21
N VAL A 247 -4.31 16.93 -3.40
CA VAL A 247 -2.86 17.12 -3.19
C VAL A 247 -2.11 17.04 -4.52
N ARG A 248 -2.38 16.01 -5.35
CA ARG A 248 -1.79 15.88 -6.68
C ARG A 248 -2.12 17.06 -7.60
N SER A 249 -3.37 17.52 -7.55
CA SER A 249 -3.82 18.67 -8.33
C SER A 249 -3.08 19.96 -7.93
N ILE A 250 -2.91 20.19 -6.63
CA ILE A 250 -2.11 21.30 -6.10
C ILE A 250 -0.64 21.18 -6.54
N GLY A 251 -0.07 19.98 -6.49
CA GLY A 251 1.28 19.71 -6.97
C GLY A 251 1.50 20.14 -8.43
N LYS A 252 0.54 19.81 -9.30
CA LYS A 252 0.55 20.27 -10.70
C LYS A 252 0.46 21.79 -10.82
N LYS A 253 -0.39 22.44 -10.04
CA LYS A 253 -0.49 23.91 -9.99
C LYS A 253 0.79 24.59 -9.47
N LEU A 254 1.53 23.93 -8.61
CA LEU A 254 2.84 24.39 -8.13
C LEU A 254 3.94 24.22 -9.20
N GLY A 255 3.64 23.55 -10.33
CA GLY A 255 4.58 23.30 -11.42
C GLY A 255 5.47 22.08 -11.20
N LEU A 256 5.15 21.21 -10.23
CA LEU A 256 5.88 19.95 -10.03
C LEU A 256 5.68 19.03 -11.23
N SER A 257 6.74 18.32 -11.61
CA SER A 257 6.68 17.37 -12.74
C SER A 257 5.79 16.16 -12.42
N ASP A 258 5.22 15.55 -13.46
CA ASP A 258 4.45 14.31 -13.30
C ASP A 258 5.28 13.20 -12.63
N GLU A 259 6.59 13.18 -12.83
CA GLU A 259 7.51 12.26 -12.14
C GLU A 259 7.43 12.38 -10.61
N LEU A 260 7.24 13.60 -10.09
CA LEU A 260 7.11 13.85 -8.65
C LEU A 260 5.68 13.64 -8.14
N VAL A 261 4.66 13.99 -8.94
CA VAL A 261 3.24 14.03 -8.52
C VAL A 261 2.55 12.68 -8.70
N MET A 262 2.94 11.89 -9.72
CA MET A 262 2.29 10.64 -10.09
C MET A 262 3.02 9.39 -9.56
N ARG A 263 3.94 9.55 -8.63
CA ARG A 263 4.64 8.43 -8.01
C ARG A 263 3.67 7.48 -7.29
N HIS A 264 3.94 6.18 -7.43
CA HIS A 264 3.22 5.20 -6.65
C HIS A 264 3.45 5.41 -5.15
N PRO A 265 2.47 5.10 -4.31
CA PRO A 265 2.67 5.10 -2.87
C PRO A 265 3.85 4.22 -2.49
N PHE A 266 4.70 4.75 -1.61
CA PHE A 266 5.82 4.00 -1.05
C PHE A 266 5.74 4.12 0.48
N PRO A 267 5.67 3.01 1.20
CA PRO A 267 5.43 3.04 2.64
C PRO A 267 6.64 3.59 3.40
N GLY A 268 6.40 4.23 4.54
CA GLY A 268 7.47 4.76 5.39
C GLY A 268 8.54 3.73 5.78
N PRO A 269 8.18 2.47 6.16
CA PRO A 269 9.16 1.42 6.40
C PRO A 269 9.92 0.93 5.15
N GLY A 270 9.60 1.46 3.96
CA GLY A 270 10.26 1.10 2.71
C GLY A 270 10.09 -0.36 2.34
N LEU A 271 11.10 -0.93 1.70
CA LEU A 271 11.10 -2.34 1.29
C LEU A 271 11.17 -3.31 2.48
N SER A 272 11.44 -2.86 3.70
CA SER A 272 11.55 -3.76 4.86
C SER A 272 10.27 -4.56 5.12
N ILE A 273 9.09 -4.01 4.80
CA ILE A 273 7.80 -4.71 4.92
C ILE A 273 7.49 -5.64 3.74
N ASN A 274 8.31 -5.63 2.71
CA ASN A 274 8.22 -6.52 1.56
C ASN A 274 9.21 -7.71 1.68
N VAL A 275 10.10 -7.71 2.67
CA VAL A 275 10.97 -8.83 2.99
C VAL A 275 10.32 -9.64 4.10
N LEU A 276 9.65 -10.74 3.76
CA LEU A 276 9.12 -11.66 4.76
C LEU A 276 10.26 -12.38 5.46
N CYS A 277 10.23 -12.40 6.78
CA CYS A 277 11.30 -12.96 7.59
C CYS A 277 10.91 -14.29 8.22
N SER A 278 11.91 -15.14 8.50
CA SER A 278 11.75 -16.43 9.17
C SER A 278 13.03 -16.79 9.93
N ASP A 279 12.89 -17.53 11.02
CA ASP A 279 14.01 -18.14 11.75
C ASP A 279 14.43 -19.51 11.18
N GLY A 280 13.84 -19.92 10.05
CA GLY A 280 14.05 -21.23 9.42
C GLY A 280 12.98 -22.26 9.79
N ASN A 281 12.19 -22.02 10.84
CA ASN A 281 11.09 -22.88 11.25
C ASN A 281 9.73 -22.18 11.11
N ASN A 282 9.67 -20.88 11.39
CA ASN A 282 8.45 -20.07 11.31
C ASN A 282 8.76 -18.60 11.02
N GLN A 283 7.70 -17.79 10.82
CA GLN A 283 7.78 -16.36 10.54
C GLN A 283 7.62 -15.49 11.81
N GLY A 284 7.87 -16.04 13.00
CA GLY A 284 7.75 -15.30 14.27
C GLY A 284 6.32 -14.92 14.67
N LEU A 285 5.33 -15.53 14.02
CA LEU A 285 3.91 -15.32 14.35
C LEU A 285 3.51 -16.20 15.55
N PRO A 286 2.57 -15.74 16.40
CA PRO A 286 2.08 -16.55 17.48
C PRO A 286 1.41 -17.83 16.96
N ASP A 287 1.52 -18.93 17.72
CA ASP A 287 0.97 -20.26 17.43
C ASP A 287 1.63 -21.02 16.28
N ASN A 288 2.76 -21.65 16.59
CA ASN A 288 3.55 -22.45 15.66
C ASN A 288 2.93 -23.81 15.33
N LYS A 289 1.84 -23.83 14.55
CA LYS A 289 1.18 -25.05 14.05
C LYS A 289 1.35 -25.22 12.53
N ASP A 290 2.35 -24.59 11.93
CA ASP A 290 2.46 -24.42 10.50
C ASP A 290 2.40 -25.73 9.72
N ALA A 291 3.10 -26.78 10.16
CA ALA A 291 3.11 -28.06 9.44
C ALA A 291 1.72 -28.74 9.42
N SER A 292 0.99 -28.71 10.53
CA SER A 292 -0.35 -29.31 10.61
C SER A 292 -1.38 -28.45 9.87
N GLU A 293 -1.25 -27.12 9.93
CA GLU A 293 -2.15 -26.20 9.25
C GLU A 293 -1.92 -26.20 7.73
N ILE A 294 -0.68 -26.31 7.25
CA ILE A 294 -0.38 -26.47 5.83
C ILE A 294 -1.04 -27.75 5.28
N LYS A 295 -0.96 -28.86 6.03
CA LYS A 295 -1.60 -30.12 5.64
C LYS A 295 -3.13 -29.97 5.57
N ASN A 296 -3.73 -29.30 6.53
CA ASN A 296 -5.17 -29.02 6.54
C ASN A 296 -5.58 -28.07 5.41
N ALA A 297 -4.79 -27.02 5.18
CA ALA A 297 -5.00 -26.07 4.09
C ALA A 297 -4.91 -26.78 2.72
N GLN A 298 -3.95 -27.70 2.54
CA GLN A 298 -3.82 -28.50 1.33
C GLN A 298 -5.07 -29.38 1.12
N ALA A 299 -5.52 -30.05 2.16
CA ALA A 299 -6.72 -30.89 2.08
C ALA A 299 -7.99 -30.09 1.72
N GLU A 300 -8.14 -28.89 2.30
CA GLU A 300 -9.24 -27.99 1.91
C GLU A 300 -9.10 -27.55 0.44
N LEU A 301 -7.89 -27.16 0.01
CA LEU A 301 -7.64 -26.70 -1.36
C LEU A 301 -7.91 -27.80 -2.40
N ASP A 302 -7.54 -29.05 -2.09
CA ASP A 302 -7.77 -30.20 -2.96
C ASP A 302 -9.25 -30.54 -3.12
N ALA A 303 -10.06 -30.28 -2.10
CA ALA A 303 -11.51 -30.52 -2.08
C ALA A 303 -12.32 -29.43 -2.84
N ILE A 304 -11.73 -28.28 -3.16
CA ILE A 304 -12.43 -27.18 -3.82
C ILE A 304 -12.56 -27.44 -5.33
N GLU A 305 -13.77 -27.36 -5.85
CA GLU A 305 -14.01 -27.46 -7.30
C GLU A 305 -13.78 -26.09 -7.99
N LEU A 306 -12.97 -26.08 -9.06
CA LEU A 306 -12.62 -24.89 -9.83
C LEU A 306 -13.24 -24.95 -11.25
N ASN A 307 -14.59 -24.99 -11.33
CA ASN A 307 -15.34 -25.19 -12.55
C ASN A 307 -15.27 -24.04 -13.58
N MET A 308 -14.60 -22.91 -13.23
CA MET A 308 -14.39 -21.77 -14.14
C MET A 308 -13.31 -22.04 -15.21
N PHE A 309 -12.46 -23.05 -15.03
CA PHE A 309 -11.46 -23.44 -16.00
C PHE A 309 -11.94 -24.59 -16.88
N CYS A 310 -11.44 -24.68 -18.12
CA CYS A 310 -11.78 -25.80 -19.00
C CYS A 310 -11.11 -27.11 -18.56
N GLU A 311 -11.64 -28.26 -18.99
CA GLU A 311 -11.11 -29.58 -18.62
C GLU A 311 -9.62 -29.73 -18.89
N ASN A 312 -9.14 -29.26 -20.06
CA ASN A 312 -7.71 -29.30 -20.40
C ASN A 312 -6.86 -28.44 -19.47
N CYS A 313 -7.38 -27.30 -18.99
CA CYS A 313 -6.69 -26.47 -18.01
C CYS A 313 -6.64 -27.16 -16.64
N LEU A 314 -7.76 -27.75 -16.21
CA LEU A 314 -7.89 -28.46 -14.94
C LEU A 314 -7.02 -29.71 -14.89
N ALA A 315 -6.92 -30.45 -16.00
CA ALA A 315 -6.08 -31.65 -16.08
C ALA A 315 -4.57 -31.37 -15.87
N LYS A 316 -4.15 -30.13 -16.12
CA LYS A 316 -2.75 -29.69 -15.94
C LYS A 316 -2.55 -28.80 -14.71
N LEU A 317 -3.64 -28.44 -14.00
CA LEU A 317 -3.60 -27.56 -12.86
C LEU A 317 -3.09 -28.31 -11.62
N LYS A 318 -1.91 -27.93 -11.14
CA LYS A 318 -1.41 -28.35 -9.83
C LYS A 318 -1.80 -27.30 -8.79
N ARG A 319 -2.23 -27.75 -7.63
CA ARG A 319 -2.63 -26.94 -6.49
C ARG A 319 -1.71 -27.23 -5.32
N SER A 320 -1.19 -26.21 -4.68
CA SER A 320 -0.34 -26.36 -3.51
C SER A 320 -0.48 -25.17 -2.57
N ILE A 321 0.06 -25.27 -1.38
CA ILE A 321 0.12 -24.18 -0.41
C ILE A 321 1.53 -23.60 -0.42
N LEU A 322 1.67 -22.28 -0.55
CA LEU A 322 2.94 -21.61 -0.24
C LEU A 322 3.11 -21.64 1.29
N PRO A 323 4.22 -22.21 1.79
CA PRO A 323 4.40 -22.41 3.23
C PRO A 323 4.84 -21.11 3.96
N VAL A 324 4.33 -19.98 3.54
CA VAL A 324 4.56 -18.64 4.12
C VAL A 324 3.22 -18.04 4.49
N ARG A 325 3.18 -17.25 5.56
CA ARG A 325 1.96 -16.54 5.96
C ARG A 325 1.96 -15.14 5.41
N SER A 326 0.79 -14.70 4.98
CA SER A 326 0.53 -13.34 4.56
C SER A 326 -0.59 -12.72 5.36
N VAL A 327 -0.60 -11.40 5.48
CA VAL A 327 -1.69 -10.67 6.13
C VAL A 327 -2.90 -10.56 5.20
N GLY A 328 -4.08 -10.72 5.78
CA GLY A 328 -5.37 -10.47 5.14
C GLY A 328 -6.32 -9.80 6.12
N VAL A 329 -7.48 -9.39 5.64
CA VAL A 329 -8.60 -8.87 6.43
C VAL A 329 -9.84 -9.68 6.07
N GLN A 330 -10.35 -10.43 7.05
CA GLN A 330 -11.55 -11.24 6.88
C GLN A 330 -12.49 -10.94 8.05
N GLY A 331 -13.62 -10.31 7.76
CA GLY A 331 -14.41 -9.61 8.76
C GLY A 331 -13.66 -8.37 9.27
N ASP A 332 -13.78 -8.07 10.55
CA ASP A 332 -13.15 -6.90 11.19
C ASP A 332 -11.73 -7.15 11.71
N PHE A 333 -11.16 -8.34 11.44
CA PHE A 333 -9.89 -8.76 12.03
C PHE A 333 -8.82 -8.99 10.96
N ARG A 334 -7.55 -8.65 11.32
CA ARG A 334 -6.39 -9.10 10.57
C ARG A 334 -6.20 -10.60 10.75
N THR A 335 -5.93 -11.28 9.65
CA THR A 335 -5.63 -12.71 9.60
C THR A 335 -4.23 -12.93 9.04
N TYR A 336 -3.54 -13.94 9.56
CA TYR A 336 -2.24 -14.40 9.03
C TYR A 336 -2.42 -15.84 8.55
N ARG A 337 -2.56 -16.02 7.23
CA ARG A 337 -2.91 -17.29 6.60
C ARG A 337 -2.02 -17.57 5.42
N PHE A 338 -2.11 -18.79 4.90
CA PHE A 338 -1.29 -19.22 3.77
C PHE A 338 -1.89 -18.78 2.42
N PRO A 339 -1.04 -18.46 1.42
CA PRO A 339 -1.49 -18.35 0.05
C PRO A 339 -1.71 -19.72 -0.58
N ALA A 340 -2.85 -19.89 -1.26
CA ALA A 340 -3.04 -20.98 -2.21
C ALA A 340 -2.19 -20.70 -3.46
N LEU A 341 -1.52 -21.71 -3.99
CA LEU A 341 -0.71 -21.64 -5.21
C LEU A 341 -1.34 -22.48 -6.33
N LEU A 342 -1.67 -21.81 -7.41
CA LEU A 342 -2.12 -22.43 -8.66
C LEU A 342 -0.96 -22.47 -9.66
N THR A 343 -0.63 -23.67 -10.14
CA THR A 343 0.39 -23.88 -11.18
C THR A 343 -0.30 -24.46 -12.40
N PHE A 344 -0.34 -23.67 -13.46
CA PHE A 344 -0.91 -24.08 -14.74
C PHE A 344 0.10 -24.86 -15.59
N ALA A 345 -0.20 -25.03 -16.88
CA ALA A 345 0.66 -25.81 -17.76
C ALA A 345 2.11 -25.27 -17.79
N ASP A 346 3.06 -26.17 -17.76
CA ASP A 346 4.48 -25.91 -18.03
C ASP A 346 4.65 -25.54 -19.51
N GLU A 347 5.24 -24.37 -19.77
CA GLU A 347 5.57 -23.86 -21.11
C GLU A 347 7.03 -24.20 -21.52
N GLY A 348 7.74 -24.91 -20.66
CA GLY A 348 9.13 -25.30 -20.83
C GLY A 348 10.12 -24.31 -20.19
N ASN A 349 11.32 -24.78 -19.93
CA ASN A 349 12.41 -23.99 -19.31
C ASN A 349 12.05 -23.32 -17.98
N GLY A 350 11.11 -23.90 -17.23
CA GLY A 350 10.67 -23.39 -15.93
C GLY A 350 9.62 -22.29 -15.99
N PHE A 351 9.10 -21.95 -17.17
CA PHE A 351 8.02 -20.98 -17.33
C PHE A 351 6.64 -21.65 -17.29
N TYR A 352 5.66 -20.98 -16.66
CA TYR A 352 4.32 -21.51 -16.49
C TYR A 352 3.28 -20.58 -17.10
N HIS A 353 2.25 -21.18 -17.66
CA HIS A 353 1.15 -20.47 -18.27
C HIS A 353 0.41 -19.57 -17.28
N PHE A 354 0.20 -18.31 -17.64
CA PHE A 354 -0.66 -17.38 -16.90
C PHE A 354 -1.99 -17.23 -17.65
N PRO A 355 -3.14 -17.50 -16.99
CA PRO A 355 -4.45 -17.43 -17.64
C PRO A 355 -4.77 -16.05 -18.20
N ASP A 356 -5.41 -16.00 -19.37
CA ASP A 356 -5.71 -14.78 -20.14
C ASP A 356 -6.99 -14.04 -19.69
N LYS A 357 -7.84 -14.68 -18.87
CA LYS A 357 -9.15 -14.14 -18.46
C LYS A 357 -9.18 -13.80 -16.98
N ARG A 358 -9.20 -12.49 -16.69
CA ARG A 358 -9.27 -11.96 -15.32
C ARG A 358 -10.42 -12.58 -14.53
N GLU A 359 -11.62 -12.62 -15.10
CA GLU A 359 -12.85 -13.08 -14.43
C GLU A 359 -12.72 -14.52 -13.93
N LYS A 360 -12.02 -15.37 -14.67
CA LYS A 360 -11.76 -16.76 -14.24
C LYS A 360 -10.82 -16.83 -13.06
N ILE A 361 -9.78 -16.01 -13.07
CA ILE A 361 -8.80 -15.92 -11.98
C ILE A 361 -9.48 -15.36 -10.72
N GLU A 362 -10.26 -14.27 -10.84
CA GLU A 362 -11.02 -13.68 -9.73
C GLU A 362 -12.03 -14.66 -9.15
N SER A 363 -12.74 -15.38 -10.00
CA SER A 363 -13.70 -16.41 -9.58
C SER A 363 -13.01 -17.55 -8.84
N ALA A 364 -11.87 -18.03 -9.34
CA ALA A 364 -11.08 -19.06 -8.66
C ALA A 364 -10.57 -18.58 -7.30
N ALA A 365 -9.99 -17.39 -7.23
CA ALA A 365 -9.53 -16.80 -5.99
C ALA A 365 -10.67 -16.65 -4.98
N SER A 366 -11.81 -16.11 -5.39
CA SER A 366 -12.98 -15.96 -4.51
C SER A 366 -13.52 -17.30 -4.02
N THR A 367 -13.60 -18.31 -4.90
CA THR A 367 -14.05 -19.67 -4.52
C THR A 367 -13.13 -20.28 -3.48
N ILE A 368 -11.80 -20.20 -3.67
CA ILE A 368 -10.80 -20.73 -2.74
C ILE A 368 -10.89 -20.02 -1.38
N LEU A 369 -10.91 -18.69 -1.39
CA LEU A 369 -10.82 -17.91 -0.15
C LEU A 369 -12.12 -17.94 0.67
N ASN A 370 -13.28 -18.08 0.03
CA ASN A 370 -14.56 -18.23 0.71
C ASN A 370 -14.76 -19.63 1.31
N ALA A 371 -14.13 -20.64 0.72
CA ALA A 371 -14.25 -22.04 1.19
C ALA A 371 -13.23 -22.41 2.27
N SER A 372 -12.21 -21.58 2.52
CA SER A 372 -11.11 -21.93 3.41
C SER A 372 -10.98 -21.00 4.61
N LYS A 373 -10.69 -21.59 5.76
CA LYS A 373 -10.28 -20.87 6.97
C LYS A 373 -8.76 -20.73 7.11
N TYR A 374 -7.98 -21.38 6.25
CA TYR A 374 -6.51 -21.39 6.31
C TYR A 374 -5.86 -20.51 5.24
N MET A 375 -6.61 -20.04 4.25
CA MET A 375 -6.09 -19.28 3.12
C MET A 375 -6.65 -17.86 3.09
N ASN A 376 -5.84 -16.88 2.72
CA ASN A 376 -6.24 -15.48 2.53
C ASN A 376 -5.72 -14.86 1.22
N ARG A 377 -4.94 -15.62 0.44
CA ARG A 377 -4.46 -15.23 -0.88
C ARG A 377 -4.48 -16.39 -1.85
N THR A 378 -4.51 -16.04 -3.14
CA THR A 378 -4.33 -16.97 -4.25
C THR A 378 -3.23 -16.43 -5.14
N CYS A 379 -2.19 -17.24 -5.31
CA CYS A 379 -1.04 -16.95 -6.16
C CYS A 379 -1.01 -17.86 -7.38
N ILE A 380 -0.39 -17.40 -8.46
CA ILE A 380 -0.16 -18.16 -9.67
C ILE A 380 1.35 -18.27 -9.87
N LYS A 381 1.86 -19.48 -10.10
CA LYS A 381 3.29 -19.70 -10.43
C LYS A 381 3.57 -19.16 -11.83
N LEU A 382 4.59 -18.31 -11.95
CA LEU A 382 5.05 -17.74 -13.21
C LEU A 382 6.33 -18.41 -13.71
N TYR A 383 7.26 -18.68 -12.78
CA TYR A 383 8.58 -19.23 -13.09
C TYR A 383 9.09 -20.06 -11.92
N GLN A 384 9.87 -21.08 -12.24
CA GLN A 384 10.74 -21.79 -11.31
C GLN A 384 12.02 -22.16 -12.04
N ASN A 385 13.17 -21.92 -11.42
CA ASN A 385 14.45 -22.31 -11.96
C ASN A 385 14.44 -23.81 -12.32
N PRO A 386 14.69 -24.19 -13.57
CA PRO A 386 14.61 -25.59 -14.02
C PRO A 386 15.55 -26.55 -13.27
N ALA A 387 16.62 -26.02 -12.66
CA ALA A 387 17.55 -26.80 -11.85
C ALA A 387 17.00 -27.13 -10.45
N ILE A 388 15.90 -26.48 -10.04
CA ILE A 388 15.33 -26.57 -8.69
C ILE A 388 14.00 -27.31 -8.75
N LYS A 389 13.85 -28.36 -7.97
CA LYS A 389 12.58 -29.09 -7.83
C LYS A 389 11.73 -28.49 -6.73
N ASP A 390 10.41 -28.77 -6.74
CA ASP A 390 9.50 -28.30 -5.68
C ASP A 390 9.94 -28.76 -4.28
N GLU A 391 10.53 -29.94 -4.15
CA GLU A 391 11.04 -30.54 -2.91
C GLU A 391 12.30 -29.86 -2.36
N ASP A 392 13.03 -29.14 -3.20
CA ASP A 392 14.24 -28.41 -2.83
C ASP A 392 13.89 -27.05 -2.20
N LEU A 393 12.72 -26.50 -2.55
CA LEU A 393 12.24 -25.23 -1.98
C LEU A 393 11.73 -25.44 -0.55
N LYS A 394 12.34 -24.71 0.39
CA LYS A 394 12.04 -24.81 1.84
C LYS A 394 12.05 -23.42 2.48
N ILE A 395 11.41 -23.32 3.63
CA ILE A 395 11.57 -22.13 4.46
C ILE A 395 13.02 -22.05 4.92
N GLN A 396 13.67 -20.96 4.56
CA GLN A 396 15.05 -20.65 4.94
C GLN A 396 15.04 -19.69 6.13
N GLN A 397 16.10 -19.73 6.92
CA GLN A 397 16.39 -18.64 7.84
C GLN A 397 16.71 -17.39 7.02
N GLY A 398 15.97 -16.32 7.23
CA GLY A 398 16.14 -15.07 6.49
C GLY A 398 15.54 -13.89 7.23
N TYR A 399 16.34 -12.88 7.45
CA TYR A 399 15.95 -11.62 8.10
C TYR A 399 15.94 -10.48 7.10
N CYS A 400 15.48 -9.30 7.51
CA CYS A 400 15.57 -8.09 6.71
C CYS A 400 17.02 -7.56 6.74
N ASP A 401 17.89 -8.15 5.93
CA ASP A 401 19.30 -7.82 5.81
C ASP A 401 19.63 -7.18 4.44
N LYS A 402 20.86 -6.65 4.33
CA LYS A 402 21.32 -5.97 3.11
C LYS A 402 21.27 -6.87 1.88
N ARG A 403 21.62 -8.16 2.00
CA ARG A 403 21.62 -9.11 0.89
C ARG A 403 20.22 -9.27 0.31
N ARG A 404 19.24 -9.59 1.14
CA ARG A 404 17.85 -9.79 0.71
C ARG A 404 17.22 -8.50 0.17
N LEU A 405 17.55 -7.36 0.79
CA LEU A 405 17.11 -6.06 0.27
C LEU A 405 17.71 -5.75 -1.10
N ASP A 406 18.97 -6.08 -1.34
CA ASP A 406 19.61 -5.85 -2.63
C ASP A 406 19.02 -6.79 -3.70
N GLN A 407 18.75 -8.05 -3.37
CA GLN A 407 18.03 -8.98 -4.26
C GLN A 407 16.62 -8.46 -4.61
N LEU A 408 15.86 -8.02 -3.60
CA LEU A 408 14.54 -7.43 -3.80
C LEU A 408 14.59 -6.17 -4.66
N ARG A 409 15.60 -5.30 -4.46
CA ARG A 409 15.81 -4.09 -5.27
C ARG A 409 16.03 -4.40 -6.75
N GLU A 410 16.82 -5.45 -7.06
CA GLU A 410 17.05 -5.85 -8.44
C GLU A 410 15.76 -6.30 -9.12
N VAL A 411 14.97 -7.16 -8.46
CA VAL A 411 13.69 -7.64 -9.00
C VAL A 411 12.69 -6.48 -9.14
N ASP A 412 12.51 -5.67 -8.10
CA ASP A 412 11.59 -4.51 -8.13
C ASP A 412 11.97 -3.50 -9.22
N ASN A 413 13.27 -3.26 -9.41
CA ASN A 413 13.76 -2.35 -10.45
C ASN A 413 13.47 -2.86 -11.87
N ILE A 414 13.58 -4.17 -12.12
CA ILE A 414 13.18 -4.77 -13.41
C ILE A 414 11.70 -4.50 -13.67
N VAL A 415 10.84 -4.83 -12.71
CA VAL A 415 9.39 -4.65 -12.86
C VAL A 415 9.03 -3.18 -13.12
N LEU A 416 9.52 -2.27 -12.29
CA LEU A 416 9.23 -0.84 -12.45
C LEU A 416 9.75 -0.28 -13.77
N THR A 417 10.93 -0.73 -14.21
CA THR A 417 11.50 -0.31 -15.50
C THR A 417 10.61 -0.72 -16.66
N GLU A 418 10.09 -1.94 -16.67
CA GLU A 418 9.23 -2.40 -17.76
C GLU A 418 7.82 -1.79 -17.68
N LEU A 419 7.30 -1.55 -16.48
CA LEU A 419 6.05 -0.81 -16.29
C LEU A 419 6.17 0.63 -16.82
N HIS A 420 7.28 1.31 -16.57
CA HIS A 420 7.52 2.66 -17.12
C HIS A 420 7.64 2.65 -18.64
N LYS A 421 8.43 1.75 -19.22
CA LYS A 421 8.61 1.62 -20.67
C LYS A 421 7.32 1.35 -21.43
N SER A 422 6.46 0.52 -20.86
CA SER A 422 5.17 0.14 -21.45
C SER A 422 4.05 1.16 -21.20
N GLY A 423 4.26 2.16 -20.35
CA GLY A 423 3.23 3.12 -19.91
C GLY A 423 2.26 2.55 -18.86
N TRP A 424 2.42 1.30 -18.45
CA TRP A 424 1.55 0.66 -17.46
C TRP A 424 1.77 1.18 -16.03
N TYR A 425 2.91 1.83 -15.76
CA TYR A 425 3.15 2.47 -14.47
C TYR A 425 2.00 3.41 -14.05
N ASN A 426 1.49 4.21 -14.97
CA ASN A 426 0.40 5.16 -14.69
C ASN A 426 -1.01 4.53 -14.72
N GLN A 427 -1.15 3.27 -15.13
CA GLN A 427 -2.42 2.56 -15.19
C GLN A 427 -2.70 1.74 -13.94
N ILE A 428 -1.70 1.49 -13.12
CA ILE A 428 -1.84 0.79 -11.86
C ILE A 428 -1.66 1.76 -10.69
N PHE A 429 -2.30 1.44 -9.57
CA PHE A 429 -2.18 2.23 -8.35
C PHE A 429 -0.82 2.03 -7.69
N GLN A 430 -0.37 0.78 -7.60
CA GLN A 430 0.89 0.41 -6.96
C GLN A 430 1.38 -0.96 -7.47
N HIS A 431 2.69 -1.12 -7.56
CA HIS A 431 3.33 -2.42 -7.64
C HIS A 431 4.12 -2.71 -6.37
N LEU A 432 4.03 -3.93 -5.89
CA LEU A 432 4.79 -4.48 -4.77
C LEU A 432 5.50 -5.74 -5.24
N THR A 433 6.80 -5.80 -5.01
CA THR A 433 7.58 -7.03 -5.09
C THR A 433 7.81 -7.53 -3.67
N ILE A 434 7.50 -8.78 -3.39
CA ILE A 434 7.64 -9.39 -2.06
C ILE A 434 8.71 -10.48 -2.14
N ASP A 435 9.68 -10.42 -1.24
CA ASP A 435 10.71 -11.43 -1.07
C ASP A 435 10.27 -12.44 -0.01
N LEU A 436 10.21 -13.72 -0.40
CA LEU A 436 9.79 -14.82 0.46
C LEU A 436 11.01 -15.54 1.08
N PRO A 437 10.95 -15.94 2.35
CA PRO A 437 11.94 -16.82 2.95
C PRO A 437 11.71 -18.27 2.50
N TYR A 438 11.50 -18.49 1.21
CA TYR A 438 11.17 -19.78 0.60
C TYR A 438 12.04 -19.97 -0.63
N ALA A 439 13.11 -20.76 -0.48
CA ALA A 439 14.16 -20.91 -1.47
C ALA A 439 14.87 -22.26 -1.35
N SER A 440 15.70 -22.60 -2.33
CA SER A 440 16.52 -23.82 -2.33
C SER A 440 17.70 -23.73 -1.36
N CYS A 441 18.24 -22.53 -1.16
CA CYS A 441 19.34 -22.29 -0.24
C CYS A 441 19.33 -20.84 0.29
N TYR A 442 20.23 -20.53 1.22
CA TYR A 442 20.33 -19.23 1.87
C TYR A 442 20.55 -18.05 0.91
N ASP A 443 21.35 -18.24 -0.15
CA ASP A 443 21.69 -17.14 -1.07
C ASP A 443 20.67 -16.92 -2.17
N HIS A 444 19.67 -17.78 -2.28
CA HIS A 444 18.58 -17.69 -3.24
C HIS A 444 17.31 -17.15 -2.61
N ALA A 445 16.36 -16.76 -3.45
CA ALA A 445 15.08 -16.23 -3.03
C ALA A 445 13.97 -16.54 -4.05
N SER A 446 12.73 -16.57 -3.55
CA SER A 446 11.53 -16.58 -4.39
C SER A 446 10.75 -15.29 -4.17
N PHE A 447 10.12 -14.79 -5.24
CA PHE A 447 9.45 -13.49 -5.19
C PHE A 447 7.98 -13.60 -5.61
N VAL A 448 7.17 -12.66 -5.09
CA VAL A 448 5.79 -12.46 -5.53
C VAL A 448 5.66 -11.10 -6.15
N LEU A 449 5.07 -11.04 -7.35
CA LEU A 449 4.67 -9.81 -8.02
C LEU A 449 3.22 -9.49 -7.65
N ARG A 450 2.97 -8.28 -7.18
CA ARG A 450 1.64 -7.81 -6.81
C ARG A 450 1.36 -6.41 -7.39
N PRO A 451 1.08 -6.31 -8.69
CA PRO A 451 0.54 -5.09 -9.27
C PRO A 451 -0.96 -4.98 -8.94
N VAL A 452 -1.40 -3.81 -8.48
CA VAL A 452 -2.79 -3.58 -8.06
C VAL A 452 -3.34 -2.27 -8.64
N CYS A 453 -4.64 -2.31 -8.97
CA CYS A 453 -5.45 -1.16 -9.32
C CYS A 453 -6.35 -0.82 -8.12
N SER A 454 -6.39 0.45 -7.76
CA SER A 454 -7.28 0.99 -6.73
C SER A 454 -7.50 2.47 -6.96
N GLU A 455 -8.67 2.98 -6.64
CA GLU A 455 -8.98 4.40 -6.68
C GLU A 455 -9.25 4.96 -5.27
N ASP A 456 -9.85 4.15 -4.42
CA ASP A 456 -10.31 4.54 -3.09
C ASP A 456 -9.43 4.01 -1.94
N VAL A 457 -8.42 3.20 -2.25
CA VAL A 457 -7.55 2.51 -1.27
C VAL A 457 -8.31 1.51 -0.37
N MET A 458 -9.63 1.60 -0.29
CA MET A 458 -10.47 0.68 0.48
C MET A 458 -10.61 -0.65 -0.24
N THR A 459 -10.82 -0.61 -1.54
CA THR A 459 -10.86 -1.76 -2.43
C THR A 459 -9.68 -1.77 -3.39
N ALA A 460 -9.22 -2.93 -3.79
CA ALA A 460 -8.21 -3.08 -4.83
C ALA A 460 -8.40 -4.38 -5.60
N ARG A 461 -8.11 -4.32 -6.89
CA ARG A 461 -8.05 -5.49 -7.76
C ARG A 461 -6.62 -5.71 -8.20
N PHE A 462 -6.21 -6.97 -8.37
CA PHE A 462 -4.94 -7.23 -9.03
C PHE A 462 -4.96 -6.68 -10.46
N ALA A 463 -3.85 -6.10 -10.90
CA ALA A 463 -3.73 -5.58 -12.25
C ALA A 463 -3.41 -6.73 -13.21
N MET A 464 -4.32 -6.99 -14.16
CA MET A 464 -4.07 -7.94 -15.25
C MET A 464 -3.14 -7.26 -16.28
N LEU A 465 -1.85 -7.48 -16.14
CA LEU A 465 -0.86 -6.97 -17.10
C LEU A 465 -1.02 -7.67 -18.47
N PRO A 466 -0.72 -6.98 -19.59
CA PRO A 466 -0.63 -7.64 -20.89
C PRO A 466 0.34 -8.83 -20.84
N GLN A 467 0.00 -9.89 -21.56
CA GLN A 467 0.78 -11.12 -21.56
C GLN A 467 2.25 -10.91 -21.98
N ASP A 468 2.46 -10.13 -23.03
CA ASP A 468 3.80 -9.78 -23.53
C ASP A 468 4.63 -9.00 -22.52
N LEU A 469 4.00 -8.06 -21.81
CA LEU A 469 4.65 -7.32 -20.73
C LEU A 469 5.01 -8.24 -19.56
N LEU A 470 4.06 -9.06 -19.10
CA LEU A 470 4.28 -10.01 -18.02
C LEU A 470 5.40 -10.98 -18.36
N GLN A 471 5.38 -11.57 -19.56
CA GLN A 471 6.42 -12.47 -20.05
C GLN A 471 7.79 -11.77 -20.09
N THR A 472 7.85 -10.53 -20.59
CA THR A 472 9.10 -9.74 -20.62
C THR A 472 9.66 -9.56 -19.21
N ILE A 473 8.82 -9.22 -18.24
CA ILE A 473 9.21 -9.06 -16.83
C ILE A 473 9.74 -10.39 -16.29
N VAL A 474 8.97 -11.48 -16.47
CA VAL A 474 9.31 -12.81 -15.94
C VAL A 474 10.64 -13.31 -16.52
N HIS A 475 10.86 -13.17 -17.84
CA HIS A 475 12.11 -13.59 -18.48
C HIS A 475 13.33 -12.84 -17.91
N LYS A 476 13.22 -11.52 -17.75
CA LYS A 476 14.32 -10.71 -17.17
C LYS A 476 14.62 -11.05 -15.71
N ILE A 477 13.60 -11.37 -14.94
CA ILE A 477 13.79 -11.80 -13.54
C ILE A 477 14.42 -13.21 -13.51
N ALA A 478 14.03 -14.09 -14.41
CA ALA A 478 14.58 -15.45 -14.50
C ALA A 478 16.09 -15.50 -14.87
N GLU A 479 16.62 -14.42 -15.46
CA GLU A 479 18.07 -14.29 -15.73
C GLU A 479 18.89 -14.01 -14.45
N LEU A 480 18.25 -13.61 -13.36
CA LEU A 480 18.94 -13.34 -12.10
C LEU A 480 19.33 -14.66 -11.42
N PRO A 481 20.62 -14.87 -11.09
CA PRO A 481 21.13 -16.17 -10.65
C PRO A 481 20.61 -16.62 -9.28
N PHE A 482 20.07 -15.71 -8.50
CA PHE A 482 19.56 -15.97 -7.14
C PHE A 482 18.04 -16.25 -7.12
N VAL A 483 17.36 -16.22 -8.27
CA VAL A 483 15.91 -16.41 -8.32
C VAL A 483 15.58 -17.89 -8.49
N ASP A 484 14.92 -18.46 -7.48
CA ASP A 484 14.42 -19.82 -7.51
C ASP A 484 13.02 -19.93 -8.10
N ALA A 485 12.11 -19.05 -7.67
CA ALA A 485 10.74 -19.06 -8.17
C ALA A 485 10.11 -17.66 -8.18
N LEU A 486 9.14 -17.49 -9.07
CA LEU A 486 8.38 -16.25 -9.21
C LEU A 486 6.89 -16.56 -9.23
N TYR A 487 6.13 -15.81 -8.45
CA TYR A 487 4.70 -15.95 -8.30
C TYR A 487 3.99 -14.63 -8.59
N PHE A 488 2.71 -14.71 -8.93
CA PHE A 488 1.83 -13.56 -9.10
C PHE A 488 0.69 -13.62 -8.08
N ASP A 489 0.51 -12.59 -7.26
CA ASP A 489 -0.62 -12.50 -6.33
C ASP A 489 -1.87 -11.99 -7.05
N ALA A 490 -2.80 -12.88 -7.28
CA ALA A 490 -4.05 -12.64 -8.01
C ALA A 490 -5.25 -12.40 -7.08
N THR A 491 -5.01 -11.87 -5.89
CA THR A 491 -6.06 -11.66 -4.88
C THR A 491 -6.52 -10.22 -4.83
N ASN A 492 -7.83 -10.00 -4.84
CA ASN A 492 -8.42 -8.70 -4.63
C ASN A 492 -8.44 -8.30 -3.15
N LYS A 493 -8.54 -7.01 -2.86
CA LYS A 493 -8.78 -6.47 -1.53
C LYS A 493 -10.26 -6.01 -1.43
N PRO A 494 -11.02 -6.47 -0.43
CA PRO A 494 -10.74 -7.58 0.45
C PRO A 494 -10.73 -8.94 -0.28
N PRO A 495 -10.28 -10.05 0.32
CA PRO A 495 -9.77 -10.23 1.68
C PRO A 495 -8.26 -9.95 1.82
N ALA A 496 -7.52 -9.81 0.72
CA ALA A 496 -6.11 -9.44 0.81
C ALA A 496 -5.92 -7.98 1.27
N THR A 497 -4.72 -7.66 1.72
CA THR A 497 -4.23 -6.29 1.92
C THR A 497 -3.33 -5.90 0.74
N PHE A 498 -2.87 -4.65 0.66
CA PHE A 498 -1.85 -4.27 -0.33
C PHE A 498 -0.55 -5.04 -0.07
N GLY A 499 0.03 -4.86 1.11
CA GLY A 499 1.23 -5.59 1.52
C GLY A 499 0.94 -7.01 2.01
N TRP A 500 2.00 -7.78 2.26
CA TRP A 500 1.95 -9.17 2.72
C TRP A 500 2.23 -9.31 4.22
N GLU A 501 2.77 -8.25 4.86
CA GLU A 501 2.99 -8.15 6.30
C GLU A 501 2.04 -7.18 7.00
#